data_0577cc4d046948dd5dda41a6c2947c83
#
_entry.id   0577cc4d046948dd5dda41a6c2947c83
#
_cell.length_a   1.000
_cell.length_b   1.000
_cell.length_c   1.000
_cell.angle_alpha   90.00
_cell.angle_beta   90.00
_cell.angle_gamma   90.00
#
_symmetry.space_group_name_H-M   'P 1'
#
loop_
_entity.id
_entity.type
_entity.pdbx_description
1 polymer ?
#
loop_
_entity_poly.entity_id
_entity_poly.type
_entity_poly.pdbx_seq_one_letter_code
_entity_poly.pdbx_strand_id
1 'polypeptide(L)'
;MKLDKIKISGYKSVEDVELPIKKYGDCGSYTTILLGKNETGKSNTLDAIAIPVAMNLGLNTDFLSTRTAQTESERISISYIYDIEDSDENLIIKCTISDSEIPKEIIDNLQINSLTKIVFLKKEEPIFRYDVDISFNLQGIDISDYCISKSQDYAYSNSSDGFGSLIIKRFSEIEKDATDQYICLTTKKFKDILVSLIKKYDQSLPPISYWSSSQDYLIHDGVNLRDFAETLSNIPLRNMFYLADLKTQEEIRDKISDISSNHKELLKFSIKIADATTRYINKKWSELPIKIHVDIDSNLVMYVYVKDDTDDYNMFSMDDRSQGFKQFISILLSLSIENTSGELKNQIILLDEPEVHLHPSGVRWLKKELIEIGKNNYLFVATHSVFMLDRETKERHFLFSKDSSGLTRVRQIQTDDDINSDENLSQAFGVNIMTDFISPYRLLVEGLTDKKIIQKALDKVHNNHGVMISKGNGNNLPATLTYLDYYNVDAMVIVDDDSAGKEIKEKIIKRRRDGSKVFTIKELSSEIVSGGSIEDTLYIDYVVERANHILNKYGVAQCNLNDNDPVITQLRRHLQKNIKGDNSNEDKKNKVEEIIEGIKIELSEYKEDEINENNSPKLFKLAKGILEALGIS
;
A
#
# COMPACT_ATOMS: atom_id res chain seq x y z
N MET A 1 10.22 8.94 -18.00
CA MET A 1 8.76 8.69 -17.89
C MET A 1 8.46 8.16 -16.50
N LYS A 2 7.49 8.73 -15.84
CA LYS A 2 7.12 8.39 -14.47
C LYS A 2 5.78 7.65 -14.49
N LEU A 3 5.73 6.48 -13.84
CA LEU A 3 4.46 5.76 -13.71
C LEU A 3 3.52 6.56 -12.81
N ASP A 4 2.35 6.93 -13.33
CA ASP A 4 1.31 7.68 -12.62
C ASP A 4 0.21 6.78 -12.08
N LYS A 5 -0.17 5.75 -12.85
CA LYS A 5 -1.34 4.95 -12.54
C LYS A 5 -1.31 3.59 -13.22
N ILE A 6 -1.85 2.58 -12.54
CA ILE A 6 -2.15 1.27 -13.14
C ILE A 6 -3.66 1.01 -13.04
N LYS A 7 -4.28 0.61 -14.16
CA LYS A 7 -5.68 0.16 -14.21
C LYS A 7 -5.75 -1.29 -14.64
N ILE A 8 -6.57 -2.07 -13.95
CA ILE A 8 -6.78 -3.49 -14.21
C ILE A 8 -8.27 -3.72 -14.41
N SER A 9 -8.65 -4.35 -15.50
CA SER A 9 -10.04 -4.66 -15.80
C SER A 9 -10.21 -6.12 -16.23
N GLY A 10 -11.18 -6.81 -15.61
CA GLY A 10 -11.64 -8.13 -16.01
C GLY A 10 -10.70 -9.29 -15.73
N TYR A 11 -9.79 -9.17 -14.74
CA TYR A 11 -8.84 -10.26 -14.41
C TYR A 11 -9.25 -11.00 -13.13
N LYS A 12 -9.56 -12.28 -13.25
CA LYS A 12 -10.03 -13.13 -12.13
C LYS A 12 -11.15 -12.42 -11.32
N SER A 13 -10.97 -12.21 -10.02
CA SER A 13 -11.92 -11.47 -9.18
C SER A 13 -11.82 -9.94 -9.32
N VAL A 14 -10.84 -9.42 -10.04
CA VAL A 14 -10.59 -7.99 -10.24
C VAL A 14 -11.39 -7.51 -11.44
N GLU A 15 -12.54 -6.89 -11.20
CA GLU A 15 -13.41 -6.36 -12.26
C GLU A 15 -12.91 -5.02 -12.80
N ASP A 16 -12.69 -4.07 -11.89
CA ASP A 16 -12.13 -2.75 -12.21
C ASP A 16 -11.39 -2.22 -10.98
N VAL A 17 -10.07 -2.09 -11.10
CA VAL A 17 -9.19 -1.58 -10.04
C VAL A 17 -8.26 -0.54 -10.61
N GLU A 18 -8.20 0.60 -9.96
CA GLU A 18 -7.27 1.68 -10.26
C GLU A 18 -6.33 1.90 -9.08
N LEU A 19 -5.03 1.85 -9.37
CA LEU A 19 -3.96 2.08 -8.40
C LEU A 19 -3.20 3.36 -8.81
N PRO A 20 -3.44 4.50 -8.15
CA PRO A 20 -2.66 5.71 -8.36
C PRO A 20 -1.26 5.54 -7.77
N ILE A 21 -0.26 6.05 -8.46
CA ILE A 21 1.15 5.95 -8.09
C ILE A 21 1.65 7.32 -7.71
N LYS A 22 1.94 7.52 -6.45
CA LYS A 22 2.46 8.79 -5.94
C LYS A 22 3.53 8.57 -4.87
N LYS A 23 4.31 9.58 -4.61
CA LYS A 23 5.23 9.59 -3.48
C LYS A 23 4.46 9.77 -2.18
N TYR A 24 4.70 8.90 -1.22
CA TYR A 24 4.05 8.90 0.08
C TYR A 24 5.03 9.28 1.18
N GLY A 25 4.53 10.06 2.15
CA GLY A 25 5.28 10.49 3.34
C GLY A 25 6.45 11.42 3.04
N ASP A 26 7.10 11.91 4.08
CA ASP A 26 8.24 12.82 3.99
C ASP A 26 9.46 12.18 3.30
N CYS A 27 9.57 10.86 3.36
CA CYS A 27 10.63 10.11 2.68
C CYS A 27 10.47 10.06 1.16
N GLY A 28 9.29 10.43 0.62
CA GLY A 28 9.01 10.47 -0.81
C GLY A 28 9.09 9.11 -1.51
N SER A 29 8.60 8.03 -0.89
CA SER A 29 8.64 6.66 -1.41
C SER A 29 7.38 6.29 -2.20
N TYR A 30 7.54 5.61 -3.33
CA TYR A 30 6.44 5.05 -4.14
C TYR A 30 5.94 3.67 -3.65
N THR A 31 6.31 3.24 -2.44
CA THR A 31 5.86 1.95 -1.90
C THR A 31 4.37 1.99 -1.62
N THR A 32 3.63 1.12 -2.28
CA THR A 32 2.19 0.89 -2.12
C THR A 32 1.97 -0.44 -1.44
N ILE A 33 1.18 -0.47 -0.36
CA ILE A 33 0.90 -1.66 0.42
C ILE A 33 -0.55 -2.08 0.21
N LEU A 34 -0.74 -3.30 -0.29
CA LEU A 34 -2.05 -3.90 -0.55
C LEU A 34 -2.46 -4.77 0.63
N LEU A 35 -3.51 -4.35 1.33
CA LEU A 35 -3.96 -4.96 2.57
C LEU A 35 -5.29 -5.67 2.39
N GLY A 36 -5.50 -6.74 3.11
CA GLY A 36 -6.79 -7.44 3.12
C GLY A 36 -6.67 -8.88 3.58
N LYS A 37 -7.81 -9.49 3.86
CA LYS A 37 -7.90 -10.93 4.17
C LYS A 37 -7.37 -11.78 3.01
N ASN A 38 -7.15 -13.07 3.29
CA ASN A 38 -6.88 -14.03 2.23
C ASN A 38 -8.04 -14.03 1.22
N GLU A 39 -7.72 -14.30 -0.05
CA GLU A 39 -8.68 -14.37 -1.16
C GLU A 39 -9.39 -13.06 -1.54
N THR A 40 -8.99 -11.90 -1.03
CA THR A 40 -9.62 -10.62 -1.39
C THR A 40 -9.18 -10.08 -2.75
N GLY A 41 -8.20 -10.70 -3.42
CA GLY A 41 -7.74 -10.31 -4.76
C GLY A 41 -6.41 -9.56 -4.80
N LYS A 42 -5.66 -9.47 -3.69
CA LYS A 42 -4.33 -8.85 -3.63
C LYS A 42 -3.35 -9.51 -4.62
N SER A 43 -3.14 -10.83 -4.48
CA SER A 43 -2.28 -11.60 -5.38
C SER A 43 -2.78 -11.55 -6.83
N ASN A 44 -4.10 -11.63 -7.05
CA ASN A 44 -4.67 -11.48 -8.40
C ASN A 44 -4.33 -10.12 -9.02
N THR A 45 -4.26 -9.06 -8.22
CA THR A 45 -3.86 -7.73 -8.69
C THR A 45 -2.37 -7.69 -9.06
N LEU A 46 -1.50 -8.29 -8.23
CA LEU A 46 -0.07 -8.41 -8.55
C LEU A 46 0.16 -9.28 -9.80
N ASP A 47 -0.53 -10.43 -9.89
CA ASP A 47 -0.48 -11.30 -11.06
C ASP A 47 -0.86 -10.53 -12.34
N ALA A 48 -1.94 -9.76 -12.29
CA ALA A 48 -2.37 -8.94 -13.42
C ALA A 48 -1.28 -7.95 -13.85
N ILE A 49 -0.65 -7.26 -12.89
CA ILE A 49 0.46 -6.35 -13.18
C ILE A 49 1.68 -7.11 -13.72
N ALA A 50 1.90 -8.36 -13.35
CA ALA A 50 3.03 -9.16 -13.83
C ALA A 50 2.83 -9.77 -15.23
N ILE A 51 1.63 -9.75 -15.81
CA ILE A 51 1.31 -10.37 -17.10
C ILE A 51 2.34 -10.08 -18.21
N PRO A 52 2.84 -8.83 -18.40
CA PRO A 52 3.79 -8.55 -19.46
C PRO A 52 5.10 -9.32 -19.36
N VAL A 53 5.49 -9.74 -18.18
CA VAL A 53 6.77 -10.44 -17.91
C VAL A 53 6.58 -11.91 -17.56
N ALA A 54 5.36 -12.35 -17.28
CA ALA A 54 5.05 -13.71 -16.88
C ALA A 54 5.55 -14.74 -17.89
N MET A 55 5.42 -14.47 -19.18
CA MET A 55 5.92 -15.34 -20.25
C MET A 55 7.45 -15.40 -20.29
N ASN A 56 8.13 -14.29 -20.05
CA ASN A 56 9.59 -14.22 -20.05
C ASN A 56 10.21 -14.86 -18.80
N LEU A 57 9.44 -14.96 -17.71
CA LEU A 57 9.89 -15.57 -16.45
C LEU A 57 9.62 -17.07 -16.38
N GLY A 58 9.00 -17.66 -17.41
CA GLY A 58 8.61 -19.08 -17.38
C GLY A 58 7.59 -19.39 -16.29
N LEU A 59 6.91 -18.36 -15.75
CA LEU A 59 5.86 -18.54 -14.77
C LEU A 59 4.75 -19.39 -15.41
N ASN A 60 4.23 -20.33 -14.64
CA ASN A 60 3.15 -21.20 -15.10
C ASN A 60 2.01 -20.36 -15.67
N THR A 61 1.76 -20.47 -16.98
CA THR A 61 0.75 -19.69 -17.69
C THR A 61 -0.68 -20.08 -17.33
N ASP A 62 -0.88 -21.11 -16.51
CA ASP A 62 -2.19 -21.53 -16.04
C ASP A 62 -2.96 -20.40 -15.34
N PHE A 63 -2.25 -19.44 -14.72
CA PHE A 63 -2.91 -18.28 -14.11
C PHE A 63 -3.41 -17.25 -15.16
N LEU A 64 -2.91 -17.31 -16.39
CA LEU A 64 -3.38 -16.47 -17.50
C LEU A 64 -4.68 -17.02 -18.11
N SER A 65 -4.93 -18.33 -17.99
CA SER A 65 -6.08 -19.02 -18.62
C SER A 65 -7.34 -19.01 -17.75
N THR A 66 -7.24 -18.75 -16.45
CA THR A 66 -8.37 -18.82 -15.52
C THR A 66 -9.12 -17.50 -15.45
N ARG A 67 -9.97 -17.26 -16.43
CA ARG A 67 -11.05 -16.29 -16.31
C ARG A 67 -12.06 -16.87 -15.32
N THR A 68 -12.23 -16.23 -14.16
CA THR A 68 -13.33 -16.62 -13.27
C THR A 68 -14.65 -16.23 -13.94
N ALA A 69 -15.65 -17.13 -13.85
CA ALA A 69 -17.00 -16.87 -14.34
C ALA A 69 -17.71 -15.68 -13.63
N GLN A 70 -17.00 -14.97 -12.76
CA GLN A 70 -17.49 -13.87 -11.95
C GLN A 70 -17.39 -12.49 -12.62
N THR A 71 -16.53 -12.35 -13.64
CA THR A 71 -16.43 -11.09 -14.37
C THR A 71 -17.23 -11.16 -15.68
N GLU A 72 -18.17 -10.24 -15.88
CA GLU A 72 -18.91 -10.10 -17.13
C GLU A 72 -18.06 -9.51 -18.28
N SER A 73 -16.82 -9.11 -17.98
CA SER A 73 -15.92 -8.52 -18.94
C SER A 73 -15.42 -9.53 -19.99
N GLU A 74 -15.73 -9.30 -21.24
CA GLU A 74 -15.22 -10.14 -22.33
C GLU A 74 -13.71 -9.95 -22.61
N ARG A 75 -13.08 -8.93 -22.03
CA ARG A 75 -11.68 -8.56 -22.31
C ARG A 75 -10.94 -8.22 -21.03
N ILE A 76 -9.83 -8.93 -20.82
CA ILE A 76 -8.89 -8.58 -19.77
C ILE A 76 -7.97 -7.49 -20.30
N SER A 77 -7.86 -6.37 -19.58
CA SER A 77 -6.96 -5.28 -19.94
C SER A 77 -6.22 -4.73 -18.73
N ILE A 78 -4.92 -4.50 -18.89
CA ILE A 78 -4.07 -3.84 -17.90
C ILE A 78 -3.47 -2.61 -18.57
N SER A 79 -3.69 -1.43 -17.99
CA SER A 79 -3.19 -0.17 -18.51
C SER A 79 -2.16 0.43 -17.56
N TYR A 80 -0.96 0.68 -18.06
CA TYR A 80 0.11 1.40 -17.37
C TYR A 80 0.15 2.82 -17.94
N ILE A 81 -0.14 3.80 -17.12
CA ILE A 81 -0.22 5.21 -17.49
C ILE A 81 1.03 5.90 -16.96
N TYR A 82 1.79 6.51 -17.85
CA TYR A 82 3.04 7.20 -17.54
C TYR A 82 2.88 8.69 -17.84
N ASP A 83 3.21 9.51 -16.86
CA ASP A 83 3.35 10.96 -17.06
C ASP A 83 4.67 11.26 -17.76
N ILE A 84 4.59 12.22 -18.68
CA ILE A 84 5.75 12.75 -19.40
C ILE A 84 5.87 14.22 -19.01
N GLU A 85 6.57 14.48 -17.91
CA GLU A 85 6.88 15.84 -17.49
C GLU A 85 7.92 16.48 -18.42
N ASP A 86 8.00 17.81 -18.42
CA ASP A 86 8.84 18.66 -19.31
C ASP A 86 10.37 18.47 -19.21
N SER A 87 10.80 17.32 -18.81
CA SER A 87 12.19 16.95 -18.67
C SER A 87 12.82 16.46 -19.98
N ASP A 88 14.07 16.08 -19.93
CA ASP A 88 14.88 15.49 -21.00
C ASP A 88 14.18 14.38 -21.81
N GLU A 89 13.18 13.69 -21.22
CA GLU A 89 12.42 12.62 -21.86
C GLU A 89 11.49 13.13 -22.95
N ASN A 90 10.84 14.27 -22.74
CA ASN A 90 10.03 14.94 -23.78
C ASN A 90 10.92 15.40 -24.93
N LEU A 91 12.14 15.83 -24.63
CA LEU A 91 13.14 16.20 -25.61
C LEU A 91 13.60 15.00 -26.45
N ILE A 92 13.84 13.86 -25.83
CA ILE A 92 14.24 12.61 -26.49
C ILE A 92 13.12 12.12 -27.42
N ILE A 93 11.87 12.14 -26.96
CA ILE A 93 10.71 11.79 -27.78
C ILE A 93 10.57 12.76 -28.94
N LYS A 94 10.70 14.07 -28.71
CA LYS A 94 10.68 15.10 -29.75
C LYS A 94 11.83 14.94 -30.74
N CYS A 95 13.05 14.65 -30.28
CA CYS A 95 14.18 14.39 -31.16
C CYS A 95 13.98 13.19 -32.08
N THR A 96 13.34 12.13 -31.57
CA THR A 96 13.05 10.94 -32.38
C THR A 96 11.92 11.18 -33.38
N ILE A 97 10.93 12.01 -32.99
CA ILE A 97 9.88 12.45 -33.91
C ILE A 97 10.48 13.35 -34.98
N SER A 98 11.54 14.12 -34.69
CA SER A 98 12.24 15.01 -35.62
C SER A 98 12.93 14.25 -36.76
N ASP A 99 13.27 12.99 -36.58
CA ASP A 99 13.75 12.13 -37.69
C ASP A 99 12.63 11.68 -38.63
N SER A 100 11.38 12.02 -38.31
CA SER A 100 10.21 11.82 -39.18
C SER A 100 9.97 13.06 -40.04
N GLU A 101 9.23 12.88 -41.15
CA GLU A 101 8.84 13.98 -42.04
C GLU A 101 7.78 14.93 -41.44
N ILE A 102 7.69 15.03 -40.12
CA ILE A 102 6.76 15.94 -39.42
C ILE A 102 7.37 17.34 -39.39
N PRO A 103 6.63 18.38 -39.79
CA PRO A 103 7.14 19.75 -39.75
C PRO A 103 7.61 20.17 -38.36
N LYS A 104 8.77 20.79 -38.31
CA LYS A 104 9.41 21.22 -37.05
C LYS A 104 8.49 22.10 -36.20
N GLU A 105 7.69 22.95 -36.82
CA GLU A 105 6.73 23.82 -36.13
C GLU A 105 5.67 23.04 -35.35
N ILE A 106 5.25 21.87 -35.84
CA ILE A 106 4.33 20.99 -35.11
C ILE A 106 5.05 20.35 -33.93
N ILE A 107 6.27 19.88 -34.15
CA ILE A 107 7.09 19.24 -33.08
C ILE A 107 7.41 20.21 -31.97
N ASP A 108 7.79 21.44 -32.30
CA ASP A 108 8.17 22.45 -31.32
C ASP A 108 6.99 22.86 -30.41
N ASN A 109 5.76 22.77 -30.91
CA ASN A 109 4.53 23.12 -30.18
C ASN A 109 3.77 21.90 -29.62
N LEU A 110 4.28 20.71 -29.84
CA LEU A 110 3.71 19.47 -29.31
C LEU A 110 4.10 19.28 -27.85
N GLN A 111 3.13 19.06 -27.00
CA GLN A 111 3.32 18.59 -25.65
C GLN A 111 2.69 17.20 -25.52
N ILE A 112 3.49 16.22 -25.10
CA ILE A 112 3.01 14.89 -24.80
C ILE A 112 2.77 14.85 -23.28
N ASN A 113 1.49 14.70 -22.88
CA ASN A 113 1.10 14.74 -21.47
C ASN A 113 1.28 13.37 -20.82
N SER A 114 0.84 12.32 -21.49
CA SER A 114 0.97 10.97 -20.96
C SER A 114 1.10 9.92 -22.07
N LEU A 115 1.71 8.80 -21.69
CA LEU A 115 1.77 7.58 -22.48
C LEU A 115 1.03 6.47 -21.75
N THR A 116 0.13 5.77 -22.41
CA THR A 116 -0.54 4.59 -21.86
C THR A 116 -0.12 3.34 -22.63
N LYS A 117 0.51 2.39 -21.93
CA LYS A 117 0.73 1.03 -22.42
C LYS A 117 -0.42 0.15 -21.96
N ILE A 118 -1.14 -0.47 -22.89
CA ILE A 118 -2.28 -1.33 -22.60
C ILE A 118 -1.94 -2.75 -23.00
N VAL A 119 -2.09 -3.69 -22.08
CA VAL A 119 -1.90 -5.12 -22.31
C VAL A 119 -3.27 -5.78 -22.33
N PHE A 120 -3.62 -6.42 -23.44
CA PHE A 120 -4.82 -7.22 -23.57
C PHE A 120 -4.45 -8.70 -23.60
N LEU A 121 -5.19 -9.51 -22.90
CA LEU A 121 -5.09 -10.97 -23.03
C LEU A 121 -6.12 -11.47 -24.04
N LYS A 122 -5.63 -12.15 -25.08
CA LYS A 122 -6.46 -12.82 -26.06
C LYS A 122 -5.92 -14.22 -26.31
N LYS A 123 -6.68 -15.25 -25.93
CA LYS A 123 -6.29 -16.66 -26.12
C LYS A 123 -4.88 -16.96 -25.58
N GLU A 124 -4.61 -16.52 -24.34
CA GLU A 124 -3.36 -16.78 -23.61
C GLU A 124 -2.14 -15.98 -24.09
N GLU A 125 -2.26 -15.18 -25.17
CA GLU A 125 -1.19 -14.32 -25.62
C GLU A 125 -1.44 -12.84 -25.26
N PRO A 126 -0.44 -12.13 -24.70
CA PRO A 126 -0.56 -10.70 -24.44
C PRO A 126 -0.44 -9.92 -25.75
N ILE A 127 -1.39 -9.02 -25.98
CA ILE A 127 -1.37 -8.05 -27.08
C ILE A 127 -1.09 -6.68 -26.49
N PHE A 128 -0.03 -6.02 -26.95
CA PHE A 128 0.35 -4.69 -26.52
C PHE A 128 -0.25 -3.62 -27.41
N ARG A 129 -0.87 -2.62 -26.80
CA ARG A 129 -1.30 -1.38 -27.45
C ARG A 129 -0.75 -0.19 -26.70
N TYR A 130 -0.60 0.90 -27.41
CA TYR A 130 -0.14 2.17 -26.84
C TYR A 130 -1.16 3.25 -27.21
N ASP A 131 -1.39 4.15 -26.27
CA ASP A 131 -2.16 5.38 -26.48
C ASP A 131 -1.36 6.56 -25.93
N VAL A 132 -1.51 7.71 -26.54
CA VAL A 132 -0.77 8.92 -26.18
C VAL A 132 -1.74 10.06 -26.00
N ASP A 133 -1.67 10.72 -24.86
CA ASP A 133 -2.36 11.97 -24.64
C ASP A 133 -1.44 13.14 -25.00
N ILE A 134 -1.91 13.97 -25.94
CA ILE A 134 -1.15 15.08 -26.47
C ILE A 134 -1.95 16.38 -26.36
N SER A 135 -1.24 17.44 -26.07
CA SER A 135 -1.74 18.80 -26.20
C SER A 135 -0.81 19.61 -27.10
N PHE A 136 -1.39 20.61 -27.77
CA PHE A 136 -0.65 21.55 -28.56
C PHE A 136 -0.75 22.93 -27.93
N ASN A 137 0.37 23.58 -27.73
CA ASN A 137 0.40 24.98 -27.32
C ASN A 137 0.36 25.88 -28.57
N LEU A 138 -0.80 25.88 -29.21
CA LEU A 138 -0.99 26.57 -30.48
C LEU A 138 -1.50 27.99 -30.26
N GLN A 139 -0.65 28.92 -29.88
CA GLN A 139 -0.95 30.34 -30.09
C GLN A 139 -0.89 30.60 -31.62
N GLY A 140 -2.00 30.34 -32.31
CA GLY A 140 -2.19 30.76 -33.72
C GLY A 140 -1.90 29.71 -34.80
N ILE A 141 -1.66 28.46 -34.47
CA ILE A 141 -1.52 27.37 -35.46
C ILE A 141 -2.76 26.48 -35.42
N ASP A 142 -3.55 26.47 -36.46
CA ASP A 142 -4.65 25.52 -36.62
C ASP A 142 -4.11 24.24 -37.28
N ILE A 143 -4.34 23.08 -36.64
CA ILE A 143 -3.95 21.75 -37.17
C ILE A 143 -4.65 21.47 -38.49
N SER A 144 -5.79 22.10 -38.72
CA SER A 144 -6.50 22.04 -40.02
C SER A 144 -5.67 22.60 -41.19
N ASP A 145 -4.66 23.43 -40.94
CA ASP A 145 -3.76 23.96 -41.96
C ASP A 145 -2.75 22.95 -42.50
N TYR A 146 -2.67 21.75 -41.92
CA TYR A 146 -1.74 20.71 -42.35
C TYR A 146 -2.47 19.55 -43.04
N CYS A 147 -1.87 19.03 -44.10
CA CYS A 147 -2.37 17.88 -44.83
C CYS A 147 -1.37 16.75 -44.91
N ILE A 148 -1.87 15.52 -44.90
CA ILE A 148 -1.08 14.31 -45.08
C ILE A 148 -1.17 13.88 -46.55
N SER A 149 -0.03 13.55 -47.14
CA SER A 149 0.02 12.96 -48.49
C SER A 149 -0.84 11.68 -48.55
N LYS A 150 -1.68 11.59 -49.53
CA LYS A 150 -2.38 10.38 -49.93
C LYS A 150 -1.40 9.47 -50.68
N SER A 151 -0.33 9.02 -50.03
CA SER A 151 0.38 7.88 -50.56
C SER A 151 -0.61 6.74 -50.59
N GLN A 152 -0.86 6.23 -51.77
CA GLN A 152 -1.89 5.26 -52.05
C GLN A 152 -1.99 4.24 -50.94
N ASP A 153 -3.22 4.01 -50.59
CA ASP A 153 -3.61 2.88 -49.84
C ASP A 153 -2.87 2.68 -48.54
N TYR A 154 -3.10 3.68 -47.65
CA TYR A 154 -3.27 3.21 -46.34
C TYR A 154 -2.40 2.07 -45.99
N ALA A 155 -1.19 2.23 -46.09
CA ALA A 155 -0.25 1.36 -45.44
C ALA A 155 -0.41 1.34 -43.93
N TYR A 156 -1.53 1.79 -43.44
CA TYR A 156 -1.98 1.53 -42.05
C TYR A 156 -2.53 0.12 -41.88
N SER A 157 -2.68 -0.63 -42.93
CA SER A 157 -3.02 -2.03 -42.86
C SER A 157 -1.83 -2.84 -43.33
N ASN A 158 -1.07 -3.39 -42.41
CA ASN A 158 -0.31 -4.63 -42.55
C ASN A 158 1.01 -4.64 -43.33
N SER A 159 1.77 -3.60 -43.50
CA SER A 159 3.17 -3.81 -43.85
C SER A 159 4.05 -3.67 -42.60
N SER A 160 4.76 -4.73 -42.27
CA SER A 160 5.76 -4.82 -41.19
C SER A 160 6.97 -3.90 -41.39
N ASP A 161 7.03 -3.17 -42.49
CA ASP A 161 8.22 -2.44 -42.91
C ASP A 161 8.03 -0.92 -43.00
N GLY A 162 7.11 -0.42 -42.26
CA GLY A 162 7.22 0.98 -42.04
C GLY A 162 6.27 1.86 -42.79
N PHE A 163 6.50 2.91 -42.55
CA PHE A 163 6.06 4.17 -43.06
C PHE A 163 6.42 4.28 -44.51
N GLY A 164 5.45 4.13 -45.38
CA GLY A 164 5.46 4.88 -46.63
C GLY A 164 5.58 6.36 -46.23
N SER A 165 6.44 7.11 -46.88
CA SER A 165 6.77 8.49 -46.55
C SER A 165 5.50 9.33 -46.35
N LEU A 166 5.15 9.60 -45.07
CA LEU A 166 4.08 10.51 -44.71
C LEU A 166 4.63 11.92 -44.81
N ILE A 167 4.30 12.60 -45.90
CA ILE A 167 4.66 14.00 -46.10
C ILE A 167 3.54 14.85 -45.53
N ILE A 168 3.84 15.60 -44.46
CA ILE A 168 2.92 16.56 -43.85
C ILE A 168 3.28 17.95 -44.41
N LYS A 169 2.33 18.60 -45.08
CA LYS A 169 2.51 19.94 -45.64
C LYS A 169 1.39 20.87 -45.23
N ARG A 170 1.68 22.18 -45.10
CA ARG A 170 0.63 23.20 -44.98
C ARG A 170 -0.27 23.22 -46.19
N PHE A 171 -1.55 23.47 -46.02
CA PHE A 171 -2.51 23.62 -47.12
C PHE A 171 -2.08 24.70 -48.09
N SER A 172 -1.48 25.78 -47.62
CA SER A 172 -0.94 26.88 -48.41
C SER A 172 0.25 26.51 -49.31
N GLU A 173 0.92 25.39 -49.01
CA GLU A 173 2.10 24.90 -49.73
C GLU A 173 1.75 23.84 -50.77
N ILE A 174 0.48 23.46 -50.88
CA ILE A 174 0.00 22.44 -51.81
C ILE A 174 -0.42 23.15 -53.09
N GLU A 175 0.17 22.75 -54.23
CA GLU A 175 -0.25 23.21 -55.55
C GLU A 175 -1.71 22.84 -55.80
N LYS A 176 -2.51 23.74 -56.37
CA LYS A 176 -3.95 23.55 -56.56
C LYS A 176 -4.31 22.28 -57.32
N ASP A 177 -3.45 21.81 -58.19
CA ASP A 177 -3.65 20.61 -59.01
C ASP A 177 -3.31 19.31 -58.29
N ALA A 178 -2.72 19.41 -57.07
CA ALA A 178 -2.30 18.27 -56.27
C ALA A 178 -3.19 18.04 -55.02
N THR A 179 -4.25 18.83 -54.82
CA THR A 179 -5.11 18.78 -53.63
C THR A 179 -5.77 17.41 -53.38
N ASP A 180 -6.06 16.65 -54.44
CA ASP A 180 -6.65 15.32 -54.34
C ASP A 180 -5.67 14.26 -53.77
N GLN A 181 -4.39 14.59 -53.68
CA GLN A 181 -3.35 13.70 -53.15
C GLN A 181 -3.16 13.84 -51.66
N TYR A 182 -3.80 14.80 -51.01
CA TYR A 182 -3.59 15.10 -49.59
C TYR A 182 -4.86 14.92 -48.77
N ILE A 183 -4.71 14.45 -47.56
CA ILE A 183 -5.78 14.27 -46.59
C ILE A 183 -5.46 15.13 -45.35
N CYS A 184 -6.47 15.81 -44.82
CA CYS A 184 -6.32 16.59 -43.58
C CYS A 184 -5.79 15.74 -42.43
N LEU A 185 -4.79 16.25 -41.72
CA LEU A 185 -4.25 15.65 -40.53
C LEU A 185 -5.25 15.83 -39.36
N THR A 186 -5.94 14.75 -39.02
CA THR A 186 -6.80 14.76 -37.81
C THR A 186 -5.99 14.46 -36.59
N THR A 187 -6.41 14.97 -35.41
CA THR A 187 -5.79 14.65 -34.10
C THR A 187 -5.67 13.15 -33.90
N LYS A 188 -6.66 12.37 -34.32
CA LYS A 188 -6.63 10.91 -34.21
C LYS A 188 -5.50 10.30 -35.05
N LYS A 189 -5.34 10.71 -36.31
CA LYS A 189 -4.28 10.20 -37.17
C LYS A 189 -2.90 10.59 -36.69
N PHE A 190 -2.77 11.80 -36.16
CA PHE A 190 -1.51 12.26 -35.55
C PHE A 190 -1.13 11.45 -34.35
N LYS A 191 -2.10 11.13 -33.45
CA LYS A 191 -1.88 10.20 -32.34
C LYS A 191 -1.42 8.83 -32.83
N ASP A 192 -2.03 8.26 -33.86
CA ASP A 192 -1.65 6.95 -34.39
C ASP A 192 -0.19 6.95 -34.91
N ILE A 193 0.27 8.05 -35.52
CA ILE A 193 1.67 8.22 -35.92
C ILE A 193 2.59 8.26 -34.70
N LEU A 194 2.27 9.07 -33.70
CA LEU A 194 3.04 9.17 -32.48
C LEU A 194 3.12 7.82 -31.74
N VAL A 195 2.02 7.10 -31.65
CA VAL A 195 1.97 5.77 -31.04
C VAL A 195 2.95 4.81 -31.72
N SER A 196 3.01 4.81 -33.05
CA SER A 196 3.92 3.93 -33.78
C SER A 196 5.40 4.29 -33.60
N LEU A 197 5.71 5.59 -33.45
CA LEU A 197 7.05 6.05 -33.13
C LEU A 197 7.44 5.70 -31.68
N ILE A 198 6.55 5.93 -30.72
CA ILE A 198 6.77 5.67 -29.29
C ILE A 198 6.91 4.17 -29.00
N LYS A 199 6.25 3.32 -29.77
CA LYS A 199 6.40 1.86 -29.63
C LYS A 199 7.87 1.39 -29.68
N LYS A 200 8.75 2.14 -30.35
CA LYS A 200 10.18 1.88 -30.39
C LYS A 200 10.86 2.09 -29.03
N TYR A 201 10.23 2.82 -28.10
CA TYR A 201 10.73 3.13 -26.75
C TYR A 201 10.21 2.21 -25.67
N ASP A 202 9.51 1.13 -26.01
CA ASP A 202 9.00 0.17 -25.01
C ASP A 202 10.10 -0.34 -24.05
N GLN A 203 11.32 -0.47 -24.56
CA GLN A 203 12.48 -0.89 -23.78
C GLN A 203 12.94 0.14 -22.72
N SER A 204 12.50 1.40 -22.82
CA SER A 204 12.81 2.46 -21.85
C SER A 204 11.77 2.56 -20.73
N LEU A 205 10.66 1.83 -20.82
CA LEU A 205 9.65 1.79 -19.78
C LEU A 205 10.16 1.00 -18.56
N PRO A 206 9.69 1.33 -17.34
CA PRO A 206 10.09 0.61 -16.14
C PRO A 206 9.89 -0.90 -16.29
N PRO A 207 10.95 -1.72 -16.15
CA PRO A 207 10.81 -3.16 -16.17
C PRO A 207 10.03 -3.64 -14.95
N ILE A 208 9.38 -4.80 -15.08
CA ILE A 208 8.57 -5.41 -14.02
C ILE A 208 9.34 -6.59 -13.45
N SER A 209 9.51 -6.59 -12.13
CA SER A 209 10.06 -7.71 -11.35
C SER A 209 8.96 -8.24 -10.42
N TYR A 210 8.76 -9.54 -10.41
CA TYR A 210 7.78 -10.20 -9.55
C TYR A 210 8.47 -11.18 -8.62
N TRP A 211 8.14 -11.14 -7.34
CA TRP A 211 8.62 -12.06 -6.33
C TRP A 211 7.45 -12.70 -5.56
N SER A 212 7.51 -14.00 -5.38
CA SER A 212 6.60 -14.77 -4.54
C SER A 212 7.37 -15.81 -3.74
N SER A 213 6.75 -16.43 -2.74
CA SER A 213 7.37 -17.47 -1.91
C SER A 213 7.51 -18.84 -2.63
N SER A 214 7.58 -18.86 -3.97
CA SER A 214 7.80 -20.05 -4.76
C SER A 214 9.25 -20.53 -4.72
N GLN A 215 9.49 -21.79 -5.10
CA GLN A 215 10.83 -22.40 -5.08
C GLN A 215 11.85 -21.67 -5.96
N ASP A 216 11.42 -21.04 -7.06
CA ASP A 216 12.31 -20.31 -7.97
C ASP A 216 12.90 -19.04 -7.34
N TYR A 217 12.28 -18.54 -6.28
CA TYR A 217 12.72 -17.35 -5.56
C TYR A 217 13.38 -17.64 -4.22
N LEU A 218 13.57 -18.91 -3.87
CA LEU A 218 14.27 -19.31 -2.65
C LEU A 218 15.64 -19.91 -2.99
N ILE A 219 16.63 -19.64 -2.13
CA ILE A 219 17.92 -20.32 -2.21
C ILE A 219 17.74 -21.73 -1.71
N HIS A 220 18.15 -22.69 -2.52
CA HIS A 220 18.22 -24.10 -2.18
C HIS A 220 19.66 -24.60 -2.27
N ASP A 221 19.96 -25.61 -1.50
CA ASP A 221 21.21 -26.34 -1.60
C ASP A 221 21.18 -27.37 -2.73
N GLY A 222 22.36 -27.76 -3.18
CA GLY A 222 22.51 -28.82 -4.16
C GLY A 222 22.07 -28.43 -5.58
N VAL A 223 22.29 -27.19 -5.99
CA VAL A 223 21.95 -26.73 -7.33
C VAL A 223 23.00 -27.19 -8.34
N ASN A 224 22.59 -27.97 -9.35
CA ASN A 224 23.44 -28.32 -10.46
C ASN A 224 23.72 -27.12 -11.35
N LEU A 225 24.97 -26.67 -11.41
CA LEU A 225 25.34 -25.46 -12.12
C LEU A 225 25.24 -25.56 -13.65
N ARG A 226 25.30 -26.78 -14.22
CA ARG A 226 25.10 -26.97 -15.68
C ARG A 226 23.65 -26.73 -16.05
N ASP A 227 22.73 -27.33 -15.30
CA ASP A 227 21.29 -27.14 -15.52
C ASP A 227 20.88 -25.68 -15.25
N PHE A 228 21.44 -25.10 -14.19
CA PHE A 228 21.23 -23.70 -13.85
C PHE A 228 21.70 -22.75 -14.96
N ALA A 229 22.86 -22.97 -15.57
CA ALA A 229 23.39 -22.15 -16.66
C ALA A 229 22.46 -22.10 -17.89
N GLU A 230 21.71 -23.17 -18.13
CA GLU A 230 20.76 -23.23 -19.26
C GLU A 230 19.46 -22.48 -19.00
N THR A 231 19.00 -22.44 -17.74
CA THR A 231 17.67 -21.91 -17.40
C THR A 231 17.72 -20.59 -16.63
N LEU A 232 18.75 -20.36 -15.83
CA LEU A 232 18.86 -19.29 -14.83
C LEU A 232 17.62 -19.18 -13.91
N SER A 233 16.96 -20.31 -13.67
CA SER A 233 15.64 -20.36 -13.02
C SER A 233 15.67 -19.95 -11.54
N ASN A 234 16.78 -20.16 -10.83
CA ASN A 234 16.92 -19.72 -9.44
C ASN A 234 17.40 -18.26 -9.39
N ILE A 235 16.48 -17.34 -9.15
CA ILE A 235 16.74 -15.89 -9.19
C ILE A 235 17.76 -15.44 -8.14
N PRO A 236 17.66 -15.82 -6.84
CA PRO A 236 18.68 -15.48 -5.86
C PRO A 236 20.08 -15.98 -6.26
N LEU A 237 20.18 -17.20 -6.75
CA LEU A 237 21.44 -17.76 -7.21
C LEU A 237 22.01 -17.00 -8.41
N ARG A 238 21.17 -16.72 -9.41
CA ARG A 238 21.55 -15.88 -10.56
C ARG A 238 22.14 -14.55 -10.09
N ASN A 239 21.50 -13.97 -9.10
CA ASN A 239 21.92 -12.70 -8.57
C ASN A 239 23.24 -12.79 -7.78
N MET A 240 23.54 -13.90 -7.11
CA MET A 240 24.87 -14.15 -6.54
C MET A 240 25.98 -14.17 -7.61
N PHE A 241 25.71 -14.77 -8.77
CA PHE A 241 26.64 -14.73 -9.91
C PHE A 241 26.85 -13.31 -10.43
N TYR A 242 25.79 -12.54 -10.53
CA TYR A 242 25.86 -11.16 -10.97
C TYR A 242 26.63 -10.27 -9.99
N LEU A 243 26.46 -10.46 -8.67
CA LEU A 243 27.26 -9.79 -7.65
C LEU A 243 28.75 -10.13 -7.78
N ALA A 244 29.08 -11.29 -8.33
CA ALA A 244 30.43 -11.70 -8.67
C ALA A 244 30.91 -11.27 -10.07
N ASP A 245 30.25 -10.27 -10.69
CA ASP A 245 30.56 -9.68 -12.00
C ASP A 245 30.29 -10.58 -13.21
N LEU A 246 29.43 -11.57 -13.12
CA LEU A 246 28.94 -12.36 -14.26
C LEU A 246 27.51 -11.93 -14.58
N LYS A 247 27.31 -11.09 -15.58
CA LYS A 247 26.06 -10.38 -15.82
C LYS A 247 25.21 -10.91 -16.96
N THR A 248 25.75 -11.83 -17.75
CA THR A 248 25.05 -12.44 -18.87
C THR A 248 25.02 -13.97 -18.72
N GLN A 249 24.04 -14.59 -19.35
CA GLN A 249 23.96 -16.06 -19.37
C GLN A 249 25.19 -16.69 -20.05
N GLU A 250 25.72 -16.04 -21.07
CA GLU A 250 26.90 -16.47 -21.79
C GLU A 250 28.14 -16.47 -20.88
N GLU A 251 28.39 -15.38 -20.15
CA GLU A 251 29.47 -15.29 -19.16
C GLU A 251 29.35 -16.36 -18.06
N ILE A 252 28.12 -16.66 -17.62
CA ILE A 252 27.86 -17.70 -16.62
C ILE A 252 28.20 -19.09 -17.20
N ARG A 253 27.74 -19.41 -18.43
CA ARG A 253 28.05 -20.66 -19.11
C ARG A 253 29.55 -20.85 -19.31
N ASP A 254 30.23 -19.84 -19.82
CA ASP A 254 31.68 -19.87 -20.04
C ASP A 254 32.43 -20.10 -18.73
N LYS A 255 32.03 -19.41 -17.67
CA LYS A 255 32.65 -19.58 -16.35
C LYS A 255 32.42 -20.99 -15.77
N ILE A 256 31.22 -21.53 -15.90
CA ILE A 256 30.92 -22.90 -15.46
C ILE A 256 31.73 -23.92 -16.27
N SER A 257 31.93 -23.72 -17.56
CA SER A 257 32.80 -24.53 -18.41
C SER A 257 34.25 -24.47 -17.93
N ASP A 258 34.78 -23.29 -17.65
CA ASP A 258 36.14 -23.09 -17.14
C ASP A 258 36.40 -23.84 -15.83
N ILE A 259 35.50 -23.67 -14.85
CA ILE A 259 35.65 -24.31 -13.53
C ILE A 259 35.47 -25.83 -13.56
N SER A 260 34.79 -26.36 -14.56
CA SER A 260 34.57 -27.80 -14.71
C SER A 260 35.86 -28.60 -14.91
N SER A 261 36.89 -27.95 -15.46
CA SER A 261 38.18 -28.59 -15.80
C SER A 261 39.33 -28.12 -14.90
N ASN A 262 39.11 -27.10 -14.04
CA ASN A 262 40.17 -26.46 -13.27
C ASN A 262 39.81 -26.23 -11.81
N HIS A 263 40.21 -27.14 -10.94
CA HIS A 263 39.91 -27.07 -9.50
C HIS A 263 40.40 -25.78 -8.82
N LYS A 264 41.52 -25.21 -9.27
CA LYS A 264 42.02 -23.94 -8.72
C LYS A 264 41.07 -22.74 -9.07
N GLU A 265 40.57 -22.74 -10.29
CA GLU A 265 39.60 -21.73 -10.71
C GLU A 265 38.23 -21.93 -10.03
N LEU A 266 37.83 -23.19 -9.78
CA LEU A 266 36.64 -23.50 -9.01
C LEU A 266 36.71 -22.92 -7.60
N LEU A 267 37.79 -23.13 -6.86
CA LEU A 267 38.00 -22.59 -5.52
C LEU A 267 38.01 -21.06 -5.52
N LYS A 268 38.69 -20.42 -6.46
CA LYS A 268 38.70 -18.95 -6.58
C LYS A 268 37.31 -18.41 -6.85
N PHE A 269 36.54 -19.10 -7.66
CA PHE A 269 35.19 -18.68 -8.03
C PHE A 269 34.21 -18.81 -6.86
N SER A 270 34.26 -19.92 -6.11
CA SER A 270 33.47 -20.12 -4.90
C SER A 270 33.73 -19.01 -3.89
N ILE A 271 35.01 -18.65 -3.66
CA ILE A 271 35.38 -17.55 -2.76
C ILE A 271 34.86 -16.23 -3.29
N LYS A 272 34.99 -15.96 -4.60
CA LYS A 272 34.55 -14.69 -5.20
C LYS A 272 33.03 -14.49 -5.02
N ILE A 273 32.22 -15.51 -5.30
CA ILE A 273 30.77 -15.46 -5.11
C ILE A 273 30.44 -15.24 -3.63
N ALA A 274 31.04 -16.03 -2.74
CA ALA A 274 30.80 -15.97 -1.31
C ALA A 274 31.10 -14.57 -0.74
N ASP A 275 32.25 -14.00 -1.08
CA ASP A 275 32.68 -12.68 -0.60
C ASP A 275 31.81 -11.56 -1.17
N ALA A 276 31.45 -11.61 -2.44
CA ALA A 276 30.57 -10.61 -3.06
C ALA A 276 29.19 -10.62 -2.42
N THR A 277 28.61 -11.80 -2.24
CA THR A 277 27.32 -11.99 -1.61
C THR A 277 27.33 -11.54 -0.15
N THR A 278 28.36 -11.93 0.62
CA THR A 278 28.53 -11.51 2.02
C THR A 278 28.58 -9.99 2.16
N ARG A 279 29.42 -9.33 1.34
CA ARG A 279 29.53 -7.86 1.37
C ARG A 279 28.20 -7.18 1.06
N TYR A 280 27.46 -7.70 0.10
CA TYR A 280 26.16 -7.15 -0.27
C TYR A 280 25.15 -7.29 0.89
N ILE A 281 25.00 -8.52 1.43
CA ILE A 281 24.06 -8.79 2.51
C ILE A 281 24.37 -7.92 3.73
N ASN A 282 25.62 -7.90 4.20
CA ASN A 282 26.01 -7.16 5.39
C ASN A 282 25.93 -5.64 5.21
N LYS A 283 26.09 -5.13 3.99
CA LYS A 283 25.84 -3.72 3.68
C LYS A 283 24.35 -3.37 3.82
N LYS A 284 23.47 -4.31 3.45
CA LYS A 284 22.03 -4.11 3.50
C LYS A 284 21.43 -4.45 4.86
N TRP A 285 21.95 -5.46 5.53
CA TRP A 285 21.50 -5.92 6.82
C TRP A 285 22.65 -5.93 7.84
N SER A 286 22.84 -4.79 8.47
CA SER A 286 23.92 -4.59 9.44
C SER A 286 23.59 -5.06 10.87
N GLU A 287 22.30 -5.36 11.15
CA GLU A 287 21.87 -5.74 12.50
C GLU A 287 22.32 -7.16 12.90
N LEU A 288 22.45 -8.06 11.95
CA LEU A 288 22.94 -9.41 12.16
C LEU A 288 23.91 -9.78 11.05
N PRO A 289 25.19 -9.42 11.18
CA PRO A 289 26.20 -9.74 10.17
C PRO A 289 26.35 -11.25 10.04
N ILE A 290 26.35 -11.72 8.79
CA ILE A 290 26.53 -13.13 8.42
C ILE A 290 27.69 -13.27 7.45
N LYS A 291 28.23 -14.48 7.34
CA LYS A 291 29.20 -14.84 6.31
C LYS A 291 28.64 -15.96 5.44
N ILE A 292 28.54 -15.70 4.15
CA ILE A 292 28.17 -16.72 3.18
C ILE A 292 29.43 -17.52 2.83
N HIS A 293 29.29 -18.82 2.75
CA HIS A 293 30.29 -19.73 2.22
C HIS A 293 29.67 -20.53 1.08
N VAL A 294 30.40 -20.70 0.01
CA VAL A 294 29.96 -21.43 -1.19
C VAL A 294 30.93 -22.58 -1.44
N ASP A 295 30.38 -23.78 -1.49
CA ASP A 295 31.09 -24.97 -1.89
C ASP A 295 30.52 -25.50 -3.21
N ILE A 296 31.41 -25.90 -4.13
CA ILE A 296 31.03 -26.48 -5.41
C ILE A 296 31.79 -27.80 -5.53
N ASP A 297 31.05 -28.88 -5.59
CA ASP A 297 31.64 -30.22 -5.69
C ASP A 297 32.19 -30.57 -7.10
N SER A 298 32.82 -31.74 -7.23
CA SER A 298 33.36 -32.22 -8.50
C SER A 298 32.31 -32.49 -9.59
N ASN A 299 31.04 -32.60 -9.22
CA ASN A 299 29.92 -32.77 -10.14
C ASN A 299 29.30 -31.43 -10.55
N LEU A 300 29.89 -30.31 -10.12
CA LEU A 300 29.38 -28.95 -10.29
C LEU A 300 28.03 -28.72 -9.58
N VAL A 301 27.84 -29.37 -8.43
CA VAL A 301 26.71 -29.10 -7.55
C VAL A 301 27.14 -28.05 -6.53
N MET A 302 26.41 -26.94 -6.48
CA MET A 302 26.69 -25.82 -5.59
C MET A 302 25.86 -25.90 -4.32
N TYR A 303 26.53 -25.73 -3.19
CA TYR A 303 25.96 -25.68 -1.85
C TYR A 303 26.23 -24.30 -1.26
N VAL A 304 25.24 -23.73 -0.58
CA VAL A 304 25.34 -22.43 0.07
C VAL A 304 25.23 -22.61 1.58
N TYR A 305 26.26 -22.23 2.30
CA TYR A 305 26.30 -22.27 3.75
C TYR A 305 26.29 -20.87 4.34
N VAL A 306 25.73 -20.75 5.52
CA VAL A 306 25.70 -19.52 6.30
C VAL A 306 26.41 -19.73 7.61
N LYS A 307 27.30 -18.80 7.94
CA LYS A 307 28.01 -18.73 9.20
C LYS A 307 27.62 -17.44 9.90
N ASP A 308 27.27 -17.53 11.18
CA ASP A 308 27.07 -16.35 12.02
C ASP A 308 28.44 -15.74 12.38
N ASP A 309 28.59 -14.43 12.31
CA ASP A 309 29.90 -13.78 12.48
C ASP A 309 30.50 -13.98 13.87
N THR A 310 29.69 -14.39 14.84
CA THR A 310 30.08 -14.64 16.24
C THR A 310 30.57 -16.06 16.51
N ASP A 311 30.42 -16.99 15.56
CA ASP A 311 30.77 -18.41 15.74
C ASP A 311 31.74 -18.88 14.66
N ASP A 312 32.99 -19.16 15.06
CA ASP A 312 34.05 -19.54 14.11
C ASP A 312 33.96 -20.98 13.60
N TYR A 313 33.14 -21.84 14.20
CA TYR A 313 33.21 -23.29 13.91
C TYR A 313 31.95 -23.87 13.26
N ASN A 314 30.79 -23.23 13.42
CA ASN A 314 29.54 -23.79 12.93
C ASN A 314 29.10 -23.14 11.60
N MET A 315 29.08 -23.93 10.55
CA MET A 315 28.46 -23.59 9.27
C MET A 315 27.16 -24.38 9.13
N PHE A 316 26.11 -23.69 8.81
CA PHE A 316 24.79 -24.28 8.56
C PHE A 316 24.48 -24.21 7.08
N SER A 317 24.02 -25.33 6.52
CA SER A 317 23.44 -25.33 5.19
C SER A 317 22.29 -24.30 5.11
N MET A 318 22.10 -23.70 3.96
CA MET A 318 20.95 -22.80 3.77
C MET A 318 19.63 -23.55 4.03
N ASP A 319 19.57 -24.86 3.73
CA ASP A 319 18.39 -25.68 3.97
C ASP A 319 18.14 -26.00 5.44
N ASP A 320 19.18 -25.97 6.28
CA ASP A 320 19.07 -26.16 7.72
C ASP A 320 18.61 -24.88 8.47
N ARG A 321 18.63 -23.75 7.81
CA ARG A 321 18.15 -22.48 8.39
C ARG A 321 16.62 -22.41 8.42
N SER A 322 16.09 -21.59 9.33
CA SER A 322 14.66 -21.37 9.42
C SER A 322 14.10 -20.87 8.08
N GLN A 323 12.85 -21.23 7.77
CA GLN A 323 12.18 -20.80 6.54
C GLN A 323 12.18 -19.27 6.39
N GLY A 324 11.97 -18.54 7.51
CA GLY A 324 12.01 -17.08 7.51
C GLY A 324 13.39 -16.53 7.15
N PHE A 325 14.47 -17.13 7.65
CA PHE A 325 15.83 -16.71 7.30
C PHE A 325 16.11 -16.93 5.80
N LYS A 326 15.78 -18.11 5.27
CA LYS A 326 15.93 -18.42 3.83
C LYS A 326 15.19 -17.42 2.96
N GLN A 327 13.94 -17.15 3.31
CA GLN A 327 13.09 -16.20 2.59
C GLN A 327 13.67 -14.79 2.62
N PHE A 328 14.12 -14.34 3.78
CA PHE A 328 14.69 -13.01 3.95
C PHE A 328 15.95 -12.81 3.09
N ILE A 329 16.91 -13.74 3.14
CA ILE A 329 18.12 -13.69 2.32
C ILE A 329 17.78 -13.78 0.83
N SER A 330 16.82 -14.63 0.48
CA SER A 330 16.37 -14.78 -0.92
C SER A 330 15.72 -13.49 -1.47
N ILE A 331 14.90 -12.79 -0.66
CA ILE A 331 14.36 -11.49 -1.04
C ILE A 331 15.48 -10.47 -1.22
N LEU A 332 16.41 -10.37 -0.26
CA LEU A 332 17.55 -9.46 -0.39
C LEU A 332 18.32 -9.69 -1.67
N LEU A 333 18.61 -10.94 -1.99
CA LEU A 333 19.33 -11.29 -3.21
C LEU A 333 18.48 -11.07 -4.46
N SER A 334 17.18 -11.36 -4.43
CA SER A 334 16.27 -11.10 -5.55
C SER A 334 16.20 -9.61 -5.90
N LEU A 335 16.30 -8.75 -4.89
CA LEU A 335 16.32 -7.30 -5.06
C LEU A 335 17.73 -6.73 -5.27
N SER A 336 18.78 -7.56 -5.30
CA SER A 336 20.16 -7.10 -5.37
C SER A 336 20.59 -6.59 -6.72
N ILE A 337 19.91 -7.01 -7.76
CA ILE A 337 20.36 -6.77 -9.12
C ILE A 337 19.29 -6.18 -9.96
N GLU A 338 19.70 -5.09 -10.49
CA GLU A 338 18.92 -4.55 -11.54
C GLU A 338 19.63 -3.55 -12.39
N ASN A 339 19.37 -3.64 -13.66
CA ASN A 339 19.89 -2.86 -14.76
C ASN A 339 21.39 -2.95 -14.99
N THR A 340 21.76 -2.87 -16.24
CA THR A 340 23.12 -2.76 -16.77
C THR A 340 23.97 -1.67 -16.13
N SER A 341 23.36 -0.78 -15.32
CA SER A 341 24.02 0.30 -14.56
C SER A 341 24.33 -0.02 -13.10
N GLY A 342 23.89 -1.17 -12.59
CA GLY A 342 24.17 -1.59 -11.21
C GLY A 342 23.40 -0.89 -10.10
N GLU A 343 22.39 -0.07 -10.43
CA GLU A 343 21.50 0.59 -9.46
C GLU A 343 20.04 0.18 -9.68
N LEU A 344 19.35 -0.16 -8.58
CA LEU A 344 17.91 -0.40 -8.51
C LEU A 344 17.16 0.91 -8.71
N LYS A 345 16.81 1.27 -9.96
CA LYS A 345 16.08 2.50 -10.24
C LYS A 345 15.04 2.30 -11.34
N ASN A 346 13.92 2.99 -11.17
CA ASN A 346 12.84 3.07 -12.14
C ASN A 346 12.25 1.71 -12.54
N GLN A 347 11.99 0.83 -11.54
CA GLN A 347 11.39 -0.48 -11.76
C GLN A 347 10.03 -0.60 -11.08
N ILE A 348 9.18 -1.45 -11.62
CA ILE A 348 7.94 -1.92 -10.99
C ILE A 348 8.27 -3.23 -10.28
N ILE A 349 8.26 -3.21 -8.95
CA ILE A 349 8.59 -4.37 -8.12
C ILE A 349 7.32 -4.85 -7.41
N LEU A 350 6.98 -6.10 -7.63
CA LEU A 350 5.79 -6.76 -7.10
C LEU A 350 6.22 -7.83 -6.10
N LEU A 351 5.72 -7.72 -4.87
CA LEU A 351 6.05 -8.64 -3.78
C LEU A 351 4.77 -9.22 -3.18
N ASP A 352 4.61 -10.53 -3.26
CA ASP A 352 3.45 -11.22 -2.69
C ASP A 352 3.84 -11.92 -1.39
N GLU A 353 3.31 -11.40 -0.28
CA GLU A 353 3.53 -11.86 1.10
C GLU A 353 5.03 -12.07 1.45
N PRO A 354 5.88 -11.04 1.24
CA PRO A 354 7.32 -11.20 1.45
C PRO A 354 7.70 -11.42 2.91
N GLU A 355 6.80 -11.19 3.84
CA GLU A 355 7.01 -11.32 5.28
C GLU A 355 6.65 -12.68 5.86
N VAL A 356 6.06 -13.57 5.08
CA VAL A 356 5.66 -14.91 5.56
C VAL A 356 6.87 -15.61 6.18
N HIS A 357 6.68 -16.27 7.32
CA HIS A 357 7.72 -16.92 8.13
C HIS A 357 8.76 -16.01 8.80
N LEU A 358 8.72 -14.69 8.61
CA LEU A 358 9.61 -13.78 9.32
C LEU A 358 9.13 -13.50 10.75
N HIS A 359 10.09 -13.38 11.68
CA HIS A 359 9.80 -12.87 13.02
C HIS A 359 9.34 -11.40 12.93
N PRO A 360 8.47 -10.90 13.82
CA PRO A 360 7.98 -9.52 13.79
C PRO A 360 9.05 -8.44 13.65
N SER A 361 10.22 -8.62 14.28
CA SER A 361 11.36 -7.69 14.10
C SER A 361 11.90 -7.69 12.67
N GLY A 362 12.01 -8.86 12.06
CA GLY A 362 12.42 -9.01 10.66
C GLY A 362 11.41 -8.39 9.70
N VAL A 363 10.11 -8.53 9.97
CA VAL A 363 9.05 -7.89 9.17
C VAL A 363 9.15 -6.36 9.23
N ARG A 364 9.36 -5.78 10.42
CA ARG A 364 9.53 -4.34 10.56
C ARG A 364 10.76 -3.82 9.84
N TRP A 365 11.86 -4.57 9.89
CA TRP A 365 13.06 -4.23 9.16
C TRP A 365 12.82 -4.33 7.64
N LEU A 366 12.22 -5.42 7.16
CA LEU A 366 11.86 -5.59 5.75
C LEU A 366 11.00 -4.42 5.25
N LYS A 367 9.98 -4.03 6.00
CA LYS A 367 9.15 -2.85 5.68
C LYS A 367 10.00 -1.60 5.47
N LYS A 368 10.93 -1.33 6.38
CA LYS A 368 11.83 -0.18 6.30
C LYS A 368 12.66 -0.19 5.00
N GLU A 369 13.25 -1.34 4.66
CA GLU A 369 14.03 -1.51 3.42
C GLU A 369 13.16 -1.34 2.17
N LEU A 370 11.94 -1.90 2.16
CA LEU A 370 11.02 -1.75 1.04
C LEU A 370 10.60 -0.29 0.84
N ILE A 371 10.39 0.47 1.92
CA ILE A 371 10.11 1.91 1.83
C ILE A 371 11.33 2.65 1.27
N GLU A 372 12.55 2.29 1.66
CA GLU A 372 13.79 2.91 1.14
C GLU A 372 14.00 2.60 -0.34
N ILE A 373 13.83 1.35 -0.76
CA ILE A 373 13.89 0.93 -2.17
C ILE A 373 12.85 1.68 -3.00
N GLY A 374 11.67 1.89 -2.44
CA GLY A 374 10.56 2.61 -3.07
C GLY A 374 10.81 4.09 -3.34
N LYS A 375 11.89 4.70 -2.84
CA LYS A 375 12.26 6.09 -3.21
C LYS A 375 12.60 6.22 -4.70
N ASN A 376 13.16 5.17 -5.27
CA ASN A 376 13.62 5.14 -6.66
C ASN A 376 12.88 4.13 -7.53
N ASN A 377 11.94 3.37 -6.97
CA ASN A 377 11.21 2.28 -7.63
C ASN A 377 9.73 2.28 -7.26
N TYR A 378 8.88 1.70 -8.09
CA TYR A 378 7.46 1.54 -7.85
C TYR A 378 7.20 0.18 -7.20
N LEU A 379 7.02 0.14 -5.88
CA LEU A 379 6.80 -1.10 -5.14
C LEU A 379 5.33 -1.33 -4.85
N PHE A 380 4.88 -2.56 -5.09
CA PHE A 380 3.58 -3.06 -4.68
C PHE A 380 3.77 -4.29 -3.80
N VAL A 381 3.33 -4.19 -2.56
CA VAL A 381 3.51 -5.23 -1.55
C VAL A 381 2.14 -5.74 -1.11
N ALA A 382 1.78 -6.96 -1.49
CA ALA A 382 0.59 -7.60 -0.95
C ALA A 382 0.94 -8.26 0.38
N THR A 383 0.16 -7.98 1.40
CA THR A 383 0.39 -8.50 2.76
C THR A 383 -0.91 -8.66 3.54
N HIS A 384 -0.88 -9.57 4.50
CA HIS A 384 -1.90 -9.66 5.56
C HIS A 384 -1.30 -9.40 6.96
N SER A 385 -0.02 -9.00 7.02
CA SER A 385 0.70 -8.77 8.28
C SER A 385 0.52 -7.35 8.80
N VAL A 386 0.09 -7.24 10.04
CA VAL A 386 -0.01 -5.96 10.76
C VAL A 386 1.35 -5.27 10.95
N PHE A 387 2.45 -6.04 10.94
CA PHE A 387 3.80 -5.52 11.08
C PHE A 387 4.32 -4.82 9.82
N MET A 388 3.67 -5.08 8.67
CA MET A 388 3.94 -4.37 7.42
C MET A 388 3.24 -3.00 7.34
N LEU A 389 2.34 -2.69 8.29
CA LEU A 389 1.68 -1.39 8.35
C LEU A 389 2.69 -0.27 8.61
N ASP A 390 2.62 0.75 7.77
CA ASP A 390 3.24 2.05 8.00
C ASP A 390 2.22 3.00 8.63
N ARG A 391 2.36 3.22 9.93
CA ARG A 391 1.42 4.05 10.70
C ARG A 391 1.64 5.55 10.48
N GLU A 392 2.84 5.93 10.07
CA GLU A 392 3.19 7.33 9.81
C GLU A 392 2.61 7.82 8.50
N THR A 393 2.48 6.92 7.51
CA THR A 393 1.97 7.27 6.18
C THR A 393 0.84 6.31 5.78
N LYS A 394 -0.37 6.61 6.24
CA LYS A 394 -1.55 5.74 6.03
C LYS A 394 -1.93 5.63 4.55
N GLU A 395 -1.78 6.69 3.79
CA GLU A 395 -2.23 6.82 2.40
C GLU A 395 -1.52 5.88 1.43
N ARG A 396 -0.38 5.27 1.84
CA ARG A 396 0.27 4.23 1.01
C ARG A 396 -0.46 2.90 1.00
N HIS A 397 -1.50 2.75 1.85
CA HIS A 397 -2.23 1.51 2.01
C HIS A 397 -3.52 1.48 1.21
N PHE A 398 -3.75 0.37 0.54
CA PHE A 398 -4.97 0.07 -0.21
C PHE A 398 -5.64 -1.15 0.41
N LEU A 399 -6.86 -0.97 0.88
CA LEU A 399 -7.65 -2.01 1.49
C LEU A 399 -8.42 -2.79 0.42
N PHE A 400 -8.19 -4.09 0.39
CA PHE A 400 -8.85 -5.04 -0.48
C PHE A 400 -9.94 -5.80 0.27
N SER A 401 -11.12 -5.83 -0.29
CA SER A 401 -12.28 -6.57 0.23
C SER A 401 -13.03 -7.24 -0.92
N LYS A 402 -13.93 -8.17 -0.60
CA LYS A 402 -14.88 -8.71 -1.58
C LYS A 402 -16.26 -8.14 -1.30
N ASP A 403 -16.98 -7.81 -2.36
CA ASP A 403 -18.40 -7.50 -2.27
C ASP A 403 -19.27 -8.79 -2.19
N SER A 404 -20.58 -8.62 -2.12
CA SER A 404 -21.54 -9.73 -2.07
C SER A 404 -21.52 -10.64 -3.31
N SER A 405 -20.99 -10.15 -4.42
CA SER A 405 -20.82 -10.90 -5.68
C SER A 405 -19.47 -11.63 -5.75
N GLY A 406 -18.61 -11.49 -4.74
CA GLY A 406 -17.27 -12.07 -4.71
C GLY A 406 -16.23 -11.29 -5.54
N LEU A 407 -16.57 -10.09 -6.02
CA LEU A 407 -15.67 -9.24 -6.77
C LEU A 407 -14.80 -8.40 -5.83
N THR A 408 -13.57 -8.15 -6.26
CA THR A 408 -12.58 -7.35 -5.53
C THR A 408 -12.97 -5.87 -5.55
N ARG A 409 -13.02 -5.26 -4.37
CA ARG A 409 -13.17 -3.82 -4.15
C ARG A 409 -11.93 -3.28 -3.47
N VAL A 410 -11.47 -2.12 -3.94
CA VAL A 410 -10.24 -1.49 -3.45
C VAL A 410 -10.54 -0.08 -2.98
N ARG A 411 -10.06 0.26 -1.78
CA ARG A 411 -10.15 1.59 -1.21
C ARG A 411 -8.78 2.02 -0.68
N GLN A 412 -8.32 3.20 -1.05
CA GLN A 412 -7.14 3.81 -0.43
C GLN A 412 -7.50 4.30 0.97
N ILE A 413 -6.63 4.03 1.94
CA ILE A 413 -6.78 4.55 3.29
C ILE A 413 -6.42 6.04 3.28
N GLN A 414 -7.27 6.86 3.90
CA GLN A 414 -7.05 8.30 4.00
C GLN A 414 -6.36 8.65 5.33
N THR A 415 -5.77 9.85 5.41
CA THR A 415 -5.11 10.35 6.62
C THR A 415 -6.03 10.34 7.83
N ASP A 416 -7.30 10.71 7.61
CA ASP A 416 -8.32 10.81 8.65
C ASP A 416 -8.95 9.46 9.04
N ASP A 417 -8.67 8.39 8.29
CA ASP A 417 -9.17 7.06 8.63
C ASP A 417 -8.55 6.60 9.96
N ASP A 418 -9.38 6.32 10.95
CA ASP A 418 -8.92 5.66 12.16
C ASP A 418 -8.80 4.16 11.91
N ILE A 419 -7.57 3.70 11.72
CA ILE A 419 -7.25 2.28 11.47
C ILE A 419 -7.84 1.36 12.56
N ASN A 420 -8.02 1.87 13.79
CA ASN A 420 -8.54 1.08 14.89
C ASN A 420 -10.08 1.09 14.97
N SER A 421 -10.76 2.02 14.31
CA SER A 421 -12.21 2.16 14.35
C SER A 421 -12.92 1.61 13.11
N ASP A 422 -12.20 1.47 11.98
CA ASP A 422 -12.76 0.88 10.77
C ASP A 422 -12.89 -0.64 10.95
N GLU A 423 -14.13 -1.12 10.99
CA GLU A 423 -14.44 -2.54 11.17
C GLU A 423 -13.86 -3.40 10.05
N ASN A 424 -13.78 -2.87 8.82
CA ASN A 424 -13.15 -3.53 7.68
C ASN A 424 -11.63 -3.59 7.84
N LEU A 425 -11.00 -2.53 8.36
CA LEU A 425 -9.58 -2.50 8.67
C LEU A 425 -9.27 -3.44 9.84
N SER A 426 -10.04 -3.39 10.91
CA SER A 426 -9.92 -4.32 12.05
C SER A 426 -10.07 -5.77 11.60
N GLN A 427 -11.03 -6.05 10.72
CA GLN A 427 -11.25 -7.39 10.18
C GLN A 427 -10.19 -7.80 9.15
N ALA A 428 -9.68 -6.89 8.33
CA ALA A 428 -8.62 -7.16 7.35
C ALA A 428 -7.31 -7.59 8.02
N PHE A 429 -7.06 -7.05 9.21
CA PHE A 429 -5.83 -7.30 9.97
C PHE A 429 -5.95 -8.37 11.05
N GLY A 430 -7.16 -8.79 11.38
CA GLY A 430 -7.35 -9.56 12.62
C GLY A 430 -6.93 -8.76 13.86
N VAL A 431 -7.00 -7.43 13.79
CA VAL A 431 -6.21 -6.44 14.55
C VAL A 431 -6.66 -6.26 15.98
N ASN A 432 -7.81 -6.76 16.38
CA ASN A 432 -8.18 -6.61 17.79
C ASN A 432 -7.22 -7.31 18.76
N ILE A 433 -6.27 -8.10 18.26
CA ILE A 433 -5.41 -8.91 19.10
C ILE A 433 -3.96 -8.45 19.08
N MET A 434 -3.42 -8.08 17.94
CA MET A 434 -1.97 -7.92 17.78
C MET A 434 -1.43 -6.52 18.08
N THR A 435 -2.20 -5.48 17.81
CA THR A 435 -1.83 -4.13 18.25
C THR A 435 -1.78 -4.03 19.75
N ASP A 436 -2.53 -4.89 20.40
CA ASP A 436 -2.66 -4.93 21.83
C ASP A 436 -1.50 -5.61 22.55
N PHE A 437 -0.70 -6.42 21.89
CA PHE A 437 0.46 -7.07 22.53
C PHE A 437 1.69 -6.18 22.73
N ILE A 438 1.73 -4.99 22.15
CA ILE A 438 2.95 -4.18 22.09
C ILE A 438 2.98 -3.06 23.14
N SER A 439 1.83 -2.63 23.67
CA SER A 439 1.79 -1.63 24.73
C SER A 439 1.71 -2.30 26.11
N PRO A 440 2.58 -1.95 27.06
CA PRO A 440 2.50 -2.46 28.44
C PRO A 440 1.26 -1.94 29.18
N TYR A 441 0.67 -0.84 28.72
CA TYR A 441 -0.46 -0.20 29.37
C TYR A 441 -1.67 -0.14 28.43
N ARG A 442 -2.79 -0.73 28.86
CA ARG A 442 -4.02 -0.79 28.09
C ARG A 442 -5.18 -0.23 28.81
N LEU A 443 -5.97 0.53 28.07
CA LEU A 443 -7.20 1.14 28.52
C LEU A 443 -8.34 0.75 27.60
N LEU A 444 -9.37 0.11 28.12
CA LEU A 444 -10.63 -0.14 27.44
C LEU A 444 -11.66 0.90 27.88
N VAL A 445 -12.31 1.52 26.94
CA VAL A 445 -13.39 2.51 27.14
C VAL A 445 -14.66 2.07 26.41
N GLU A 446 -15.81 2.65 26.75
CA GLU A 446 -17.10 2.21 26.19
C GLU A 446 -17.25 2.51 24.71
N GLY A 447 -16.90 3.74 24.30
CA GLY A 447 -17.16 4.26 22.96
C GLY A 447 -15.94 4.86 22.25
N LEU A 448 -16.17 5.22 20.99
CA LEU A 448 -15.15 5.87 20.15
C LEU A 448 -14.90 7.33 20.59
N THR A 449 -15.95 8.01 20.99
CA THR A 449 -15.89 9.39 21.48
C THR A 449 -15.07 9.48 22.77
N ASP A 450 -15.28 8.55 23.70
CA ASP A 450 -14.52 8.45 24.93
C ASP A 450 -13.03 8.24 24.64
N LYS A 451 -12.73 7.33 23.71
CA LYS A 451 -11.36 7.08 23.27
C LYS A 451 -10.70 8.36 22.77
N LYS A 452 -11.37 9.13 21.89
CA LYS A 452 -10.81 10.35 21.30
C LYS A 452 -10.57 11.42 22.37
N ILE A 453 -11.52 11.63 23.26
CA ILE A 453 -11.43 12.63 24.33
C ILE A 453 -10.29 12.28 25.30
N ILE A 454 -10.24 11.04 25.76
CA ILE A 454 -9.22 10.59 26.72
C ILE A 454 -7.83 10.57 26.07
N GLN A 455 -7.70 10.12 24.82
CA GLN A 455 -6.42 10.10 24.11
C GLN A 455 -5.81 11.51 24.05
N LYS A 456 -6.58 12.49 23.57
CA LYS A 456 -6.11 13.88 23.48
C LYS A 456 -5.74 14.47 24.83
N ALA A 457 -6.44 14.08 25.90
CA ALA A 457 -6.12 14.56 27.25
C ALA A 457 -4.83 13.89 27.78
N LEU A 458 -4.63 12.60 27.57
CA LEU A 458 -3.42 11.88 27.95
C LEU A 458 -2.20 12.41 27.21
N ASP A 459 -2.30 12.64 25.91
CA ASP A 459 -1.22 13.19 25.08
C ASP A 459 -0.75 14.56 25.59
N LYS A 460 -1.69 15.37 26.12
CA LYS A 460 -1.36 16.68 26.72
C LYS A 460 -0.76 16.59 28.13
N VAL A 461 -1.21 15.64 28.93
CA VAL A 461 -0.69 15.46 30.29
C VAL A 461 0.71 14.86 30.28
N HIS A 462 0.94 13.87 29.40
CA HIS A 462 2.20 13.17 29.32
C HIS A 462 2.47 12.75 27.87
N ASN A 463 3.23 13.54 27.16
CA ASN A 463 3.66 13.22 25.80
C ASN A 463 4.53 11.95 25.85
N ASN A 464 4.12 10.87 25.21
CA ASN A 464 4.79 9.56 25.24
C ASN A 464 4.37 8.62 26.40
N HIS A 465 3.13 8.72 26.88
CA HIS A 465 2.60 7.90 27.98
C HIS A 465 2.54 6.38 27.66
N GLY A 466 2.62 5.98 26.39
CA GLY A 466 2.59 4.57 25.98
C GLY A 466 1.28 3.82 26.28
N VAL A 467 0.21 4.53 26.65
CA VAL A 467 -1.10 3.93 26.90
C VAL A 467 -1.83 3.69 25.60
N MET A 468 -2.27 2.46 25.38
CA MET A 468 -3.11 2.11 24.24
C MET A 468 -4.58 2.12 24.65
N ILE A 469 -5.38 2.95 23.98
CA ILE A 469 -6.81 3.05 24.25
C ILE A 469 -7.60 2.30 23.16
N SER A 470 -8.44 1.36 23.60
CA SER A 470 -9.31 0.58 22.72
C SER A 470 -10.77 0.72 23.14
N LYS A 471 -11.68 0.82 22.15
CA LYS A 471 -13.13 0.83 22.41
C LYS A 471 -13.64 -0.58 22.67
N GLY A 472 -14.53 -0.73 23.65
CA GLY A 472 -15.13 -2.01 24.03
C GLY A 472 -16.52 -2.27 23.43
N ASN A 473 -17.05 -1.34 22.64
CA ASN A 473 -18.41 -1.38 22.08
C ASN A 473 -19.51 -1.59 23.14
N GLY A 474 -19.48 -0.79 24.22
CA GLY A 474 -20.52 -0.76 25.26
C GLY A 474 -20.82 -2.13 25.84
N ASN A 475 -22.01 -2.68 25.57
CA ASN A 475 -22.45 -3.98 26.08
C ASN A 475 -21.54 -5.18 25.74
N ASN A 476 -20.67 -5.08 24.74
CA ASN A 476 -19.72 -6.13 24.37
C ASN A 476 -18.38 -6.02 25.13
N LEU A 477 -18.17 -4.95 25.91
CA LEU A 477 -16.95 -4.72 26.68
C LEU A 477 -16.60 -5.90 27.62
N PRO A 478 -17.56 -6.55 28.35
CA PRO A 478 -17.26 -7.74 29.14
C PRO A 478 -16.76 -8.93 28.30
N ALA A 479 -17.26 -9.08 27.07
CA ALA A 479 -16.81 -10.15 26.18
C ALA A 479 -15.40 -9.87 25.64
N THR A 480 -15.13 -8.62 25.25
CA THR A 480 -13.80 -8.16 24.83
C THR A 480 -12.77 -8.39 25.93
N LEU A 481 -13.12 -8.07 27.17
CA LEU A 481 -12.23 -8.27 28.31
C LEU A 481 -11.98 -9.77 28.58
N THR A 482 -13.02 -10.63 28.52
CA THR A 482 -12.86 -12.09 28.65
C THR A 482 -11.89 -12.65 27.62
N TYR A 483 -11.91 -12.10 26.42
CA TYR A 483 -11.00 -12.48 25.35
C TYR A 483 -9.55 -12.05 25.65
N LEU A 484 -9.35 -10.83 26.14
CA LEU A 484 -8.03 -10.35 26.56
C LEU A 484 -7.47 -11.19 27.73
N ASP A 485 -8.32 -11.53 28.71
CA ASP A 485 -7.95 -12.38 29.85
C ASP A 485 -7.54 -13.80 29.40
N TYR A 486 -8.19 -14.35 28.39
CA TYR A 486 -7.82 -15.64 27.80
C TYR A 486 -6.40 -15.64 27.23
N TYR A 487 -5.96 -14.50 26.69
CA TYR A 487 -4.59 -14.31 26.17
C TYR A 487 -3.61 -13.73 27.21
N ASN A 488 -3.96 -13.70 28.48
CA ASN A 488 -3.16 -13.11 29.58
C ASN A 488 -2.77 -11.65 29.34
N VAL A 489 -3.68 -10.91 28.72
CA VAL A 489 -3.49 -9.51 28.41
C VAL A 489 -4.14 -8.67 29.49
N ASP A 490 -3.31 -7.94 30.25
CA ASP A 490 -3.79 -7.07 31.30
C ASP A 490 -4.35 -5.75 30.72
N ALA A 491 -5.58 -5.37 31.10
CA ALA A 491 -6.23 -4.17 30.65
C ALA A 491 -7.01 -3.50 31.79
N MET A 492 -6.83 -2.19 31.91
CA MET A 492 -7.69 -1.32 32.71
C MET A 492 -8.97 -1.00 31.95
N VAL A 493 -10.09 -0.94 32.63
CA VAL A 493 -11.40 -0.61 32.04
C VAL A 493 -11.94 0.65 32.68
N ILE A 494 -12.40 1.57 31.85
CA ILE A 494 -13.12 2.78 32.28
C ILE A 494 -14.49 2.78 31.65
N VAL A 495 -15.50 3.01 32.47
CA VAL A 495 -16.90 3.13 32.07
C VAL A 495 -17.49 4.45 32.58
N ASP A 496 -18.57 4.89 31.98
CA ASP A 496 -19.32 6.05 32.47
C ASP A 496 -19.88 5.80 33.89
N ASP A 497 -20.16 6.85 34.64
CA ASP A 497 -20.76 6.73 35.99
C ASP A 497 -22.29 6.60 35.95
N ASP A 498 -22.86 6.48 34.76
CA ASP A 498 -24.31 6.29 34.55
C ASP A 498 -24.78 4.87 34.94
N SER A 499 -26.10 4.62 34.79
CA SER A 499 -26.67 3.30 35.13
C SER A 499 -26.15 2.17 34.24
N ALA A 500 -25.89 2.47 32.95
CA ALA A 500 -25.40 1.48 31.99
C ALA A 500 -23.94 1.11 32.26
N GLY A 501 -23.08 2.11 32.49
CA GLY A 501 -21.68 1.89 32.83
C GLY A 501 -21.50 1.14 34.14
N LYS A 502 -22.29 1.45 35.17
CA LYS A 502 -22.31 0.70 36.43
C LYS A 502 -22.73 -0.76 36.24
N GLU A 503 -23.75 -1.02 35.43
CA GLU A 503 -24.16 -2.39 35.12
C GLU A 503 -23.06 -3.17 34.39
N ILE A 504 -22.37 -2.54 33.43
CA ILE A 504 -21.21 -3.11 32.72
C ILE A 504 -20.09 -3.42 33.72
N LYS A 505 -19.76 -2.49 34.60
CA LYS A 505 -18.75 -2.68 35.65
C LYS A 505 -19.10 -3.89 36.54
N GLU A 506 -20.34 -3.99 37.02
CA GLU A 506 -20.80 -5.14 37.82
C GLU A 506 -20.69 -6.48 37.04
N LYS A 507 -21.05 -6.50 35.78
CA LYS A 507 -20.91 -7.69 34.91
C LYS A 507 -19.46 -8.12 34.78
N ILE A 508 -18.53 -7.16 34.66
CA ILE A 508 -17.10 -7.43 34.57
C ILE A 508 -16.58 -7.98 35.88
N ILE A 509 -16.86 -7.33 37.01
CA ILE A 509 -16.42 -7.75 38.36
C ILE A 509 -16.91 -9.15 38.71
N LYS A 510 -18.14 -9.50 38.32
CA LYS A 510 -18.68 -10.86 38.53
C LYS A 510 -17.94 -11.94 37.70
N ARG A 511 -17.33 -11.59 36.60
CA ARG A 511 -16.60 -12.52 35.71
C ARG A 511 -15.10 -12.60 36.03
N ARG A 512 -14.51 -11.49 36.44
CA ARG A 512 -13.09 -11.38 36.77
C ARG A 512 -12.87 -11.66 38.23
N ARG A 513 -11.87 -12.50 38.55
CA ARG A 513 -11.47 -12.76 39.95
C ARG A 513 -10.80 -11.55 40.62
N ASP A 514 -10.20 -10.67 39.80
CA ASP A 514 -9.59 -9.42 40.24
C ASP A 514 -10.29 -8.23 39.57
N GLY A 515 -11.10 -7.49 40.33
CA GLY A 515 -11.82 -6.28 39.90
C GLY A 515 -11.01 -4.99 40.07
N SER A 516 -9.73 -5.08 40.43
CA SER A 516 -8.91 -3.93 40.83
C SER A 516 -8.60 -2.92 39.74
N LYS A 517 -8.89 -3.25 38.45
CA LYS A 517 -8.61 -2.40 37.31
C LYS A 517 -9.85 -1.99 36.52
N VAL A 518 -11.01 -1.94 37.18
CA VAL A 518 -12.27 -1.51 36.53
C VAL A 518 -12.83 -0.32 37.30
N PHE A 519 -12.84 0.84 36.64
CA PHE A 519 -13.22 2.11 37.27
C PHE A 519 -14.39 2.76 36.52
N THR A 520 -15.23 3.52 37.26
CA THR A 520 -16.03 4.56 36.63
C THR A 520 -15.19 5.83 36.47
N ILE A 521 -15.55 6.69 35.52
CA ILE A 521 -14.86 7.99 35.36
C ILE A 521 -14.86 8.82 36.65
N LYS A 522 -15.92 8.69 37.46
CA LYS A 522 -16.07 9.39 38.74
C LYS A 522 -15.11 8.90 39.81
N GLU A 523 -14.76 7.62 39.82
CA GLU A 523 -13.79 7.05 40.76
C GLU A 523 -12.37 7.59 40.53
N LEU A 524 -12.06 7.94 39.27
CA LEU A 524 -10.77 8.53 38.89
C LEU A 524 -10.76 10.05 38.93
N SER A 525 -11.94 10.70 38.83
CA SER A 525 -12.10 12.15 38.95
C SER A 525 -13.38 12.47 39.76
N SER A 526 -13.23 12.65 41.05
CA SER A 526 -14.35 12.89 41.99
C SER A 526 -15.20 14.12 41.69
N GLU A 527 -14.70 15.05 40.87
CA GLU A 527 -15.41 16.26 40.47
C GLU A 527 -16.47 16.04 39.38
N ILE A 528 -16.48 14.85 38.76
CA ILE A 528 -17.51 14.51 37.78
C ILE A 528 -18.85 14.32 38.49
N VAL A 529 -19.91 14.85 37.89
CA VAL A 529 -21.27 14.75 38.43
C VAL A 529 -21.70 13.28 38.52
N SER A 530 -22.50 12.95 39.56
CA SER A 530 -22.99 11.57 39.72
C SER A 530 -23.92 11.19 38.58
N GLY A 531 -23.68 10.02 37.98
CA GLY A 531 -24.39 9.57 36.77
C GLY A 531 -23.90 10.25 35.47
N GLY A 532 -22.74 10.89 35.53
CA GLY A 532 -22.14 11.57 34.37
C GLY A 532 -21.44 10.62 33.41
N SER A 533 -21.20 11.12 32.22
CA SER A 533 -20.48 10.51 31.11
C SER A 533 -19.20 11.30 30.79
N ILE A 534 -18.41 10.82 29.83
CA ILE A 534 -17.15 11.50 29.45
C ILE A 534 -17.36 12.96 29.06
N GLU A 535 -18.51 13.31 28.46
CA GLU A 535 -18.86 14.65 28.06
C GLU A 535 -18.96 15.64 29.23
N ASP A 536 -19.25 15.14 30.45
CA ASP A 536 -19.29 15.94 31.70
C ASP A 536 -17.88 16.36 32.18
N THR A 537 -16.83 15.90 31.53
CA THR A 537 -15.45 16.31 31.81
C THR A 537 -15.04 17.58 31.05
N LEU A 538 -15.77 17.93 30.00
CA LEU A 538 -15.55 19.14 29.18
C LEU A 538 -16.19 20.35 29.84
N TYR A 539 -15.68 21.55 29.57
CA TYR A 539 -16.28 22.76 30.12
C TYR A 539 -17.63 23.09 29.44
N ILE A 540 -18.58 23.55 30.26
CA ILE A 540 -20.00 23.59 29.88
C ILE A 540 -20.29 24.52 28.68
N ASP A 541 -19.60 25.67 28.57
CA ASP A 541 -19.84 26.60 27.47
C ASP A 541 -19.45 25.97 26.12
N TYR A 542 -18.38 25.20 26.05
CA TYR A 542 -17.99 24.44 24.86
C TYR A 542 -19.06 23.41 24.50
N VAL A 543 -19.55 22.68 25.50
CA VAL A 543 -20.59 21.66 25.31
C VAL A 543 -21.88 22.32 24.78
N VAL A 544 -22.30 23.43 25.33
CA VAL A 544 -23.49 24.19 24.90
C VAL A 544 -23.34 24.71 23.48
N GLU A 545 -22.18 25.27 23.13
CA GLU A 545 -21.89 25.77 21.79
C GLU A 545 -22.00 24.66 20.74
N ARG A 546 -21.29 23.56 20.96
CA ARG A 546 -21.25 22.42 20.03
C ARG A 546 -22.59 21.70 19.95
N ALA A 547 -23.27 21.51 21.06
CA ALA A 547 -24.61 20.94 21.07
C ALA A 547 -25.60 21.81 20.25
N ASN A 548 -25.58 23.14 20.45
CA ASN A 548 -26.43 24.03 19.68
C ASN A 548 -26.10 24.07 18.19
N HIS A 549 -24.84 23.91 17.81
CA HIS A 549 -24.45 23.76 16.41
C HIS A 549 -25.15 22.57 15.76
N ILE A 550 -25.16 21.41 16.42
CA ILE A 550 -25.84 20.20 15.92
C ILE A 550 -27.36 20.37 15.96
N LEU A 551 -27.92 20.86 17.07
CA LEU A 551 -29.37 21.12 17.18
C LEU A 551 -29.91 22.00 16.04
N ASN A 552 -29.15 23.02 15.65
CA ASN A 552 -29.50 23.89 14.51
C ASN A 552 -29.54 23.10 13.19
N LYS A 553 -28.63 22.18 12.96
CA LYS A 553 -28.62 21.31 11.75
C LYS A 553 -29.88 20.45 11.64
N TYR A 554 -30.43 20.03 12.78
CA TYR A 554 -31.65 19.22 12.84
C TYR A 554 -32.93 20.06 13.02
N GLY A 555 -32.83 21.39 13.00
CA GLY A 555 -33.98 22.30 13.17
C GLY A 555 -34.62 22.23 14.56
N VAL A 556 -33.86 21.88 15.60
CA VAL A 556 -34.30 21.80 16.99
C VAL A 556 -33.91 23.08 17.72
N ALA A 557 -34.75 23.50 18.67
CA ALA A 557 -34.49 24.67 19.47
C ALA A 557 -33.17 24.55 20.26
N GLN A 558 -32.49 25.68 20.45
CA GLN A 558 -31.25 25.74 21.24
C GLN A 558 -31.47 25.25 22.67
N CYS A 559 -30.47 24.59 23.23
CA CYS A 559 -30.46 24.16 24.62
C CYS A 559 -29.58 25.08 25.48
N ASN A 560 -29.91 25.11 26.77
CA ASN A 560 -29.06 25.68 27.81
C ASN A 560 -28.79 24.58 28.82
N LEU A 561 -27.52 24.27 29.08
CA LEU A 561 -27.06 23.18 29.94
C LEU A 561 -26.33 23.77 31.16
N ASN A 562 -26.24 22.99 32.22
CA ASN A 562 -25.51 23.35 33.44
C ASN A 562 -24.66 22.20 33.95
N ASP A 563 -23.71 22.52 34.83
CA ASP A 563 -22.76 21.55 35.41
C ASP A 563 -23.32 20.70 36.57
N ASN A 564 -24.57 20.92 36.99
CA ASN A 564 -25.14 20.28 38.16
C ASN A 564 -25.77 18.91 37.88
N ASP A 565 -26.21 18.70 36.63
CA ASP A 565 -26.84 17.47 36.14
C ASP A 565 -26.04 16.88 34.96
N PRO A 566 -26.06 15.56 34.74
CA PRO A 566 -25.38 14.93 33.58
C PRO A 566 -25.82 15.52 32.24
N VAL A 567 -24.86 15.96 31.43
CA VAL A 567 -25.05 16.62 30.13
C VAL A 567 -25.96 15.81 29.21
N ILE A 568 -25.67 14.52 29.04
CA ILE A 568 -26.47 13.65 28.14
C ILE A 568 -27.90 13.51 28.64
N THR A 569 -28.12 13.50 29.94
CA THR A 569 -29.46 13.45 30.54
C THR A 569 -30.23 14.77 30.27
N GLN A 570 -29.57 15.94 30.39
CA GLN A 570 -30.16 17.22 30.07
C GLN A 570 -30.51 17.33 28.59
N LEU A 571 -29.60 16.94 27.70
CA LEU A 571 -29.83 16.90 26.23
C LEU A 571 -30.98 15.97 25.85
N ARG A 572 -31.05 14.77 26.43
CA ARG A 572 -32.16 13.83 26.18
C ARG A 572 -33.50 14.41 26.58
N ARG A 573 -33.61 15.07 27.76
CA ARG A 573 -34.83 15.77 28.21
C ARG A 573 -35.20 16.91 27.28
N HIS A 574 -34.22 17.71 26.83
CA HIS A 574 -34.44 18.82 25.89
C HIS A 574 -34.96 18.32 24.54
N LEU A 575 -34.34 17.29 23.96
CA LEU A 575 -34.75 16.73 22.68
C LEU A 575 -36.15 16.09 22.74
N GLN A 576 -36.46 15.36 23.81
CA GLN A 576 -37.80 14.78 24.00
C GLN A 576 -38.93 15.84 24.03
N LYS A 577 -38.67 17.05 24.53
CA LYS A 577 -39.61 18.15 24.55
C LYS A 577 -39.75 18.84 23.19
N ASN A 578 -38.66 19.01 22.46
CA ASN A 578 -38.59 19.88 21.29
C ASN A 578 -38.71 19.18 19.94
N ILE A 579 -38.52 17.86 19.87
CA ILE A 579 -38.73 17.09 18.63
C ILE A 579 -40.23 16.89 18.44
N LYS A 580 -40.80 17.59 17.42
CA LYS A 580 -42.18 17.43 16.98
C LYS A 580 -42.25 16.25 15.98
N GLY A 581 -43.19 15.36 16.14
CA GLY A 581 -43.44 14.29 15.16
C GLY A 581 -44.69 13.47 15.52
N ASP A 582 -45.51 13.20 14.51
CA ASP A 582 -46.68 12.31 14.57
C ASP A 582 -46.29 10.82 14.37
N ASN A 583 -45.00 10.53 14.41
CA ASN A 583 -44.45 9.19 14.18
C ASN A 583 -44.49 8.36 15.49
N SER A 584 -44.33 7.06 15.33
CA SER A 584 -44.31 6.12 16.45
C SER A 584 -43.35 6.54 17.56
N ASN A 585 -43.60 6.15 18.82
CA ASN A 585 -42.68 6.42 19.94
C ASN A 585 -41.23 5.94 19.67
N GLU A 586 -41.11 4.93 18.82
CA GLU A 586 -39.83 4.33 18.44
C GLU A 586 -39.03 5.23 17.48
N ASP A 587 -39.69 5.83 16.47
CA ASP A 587 -39.04 6.76 15.54
C ASP A 587 -38.53 8.01 16.26
N LYS A 588 -39.31 8.52 17.20
CA LYS A 588 -38.92 9.66 18.02
C LYS A 588 -37.69 9.34 18.89
N LYS A 589 -37.66 8.14 19.47
CA LYS A 589 -36.53 7.66 20.28
C LYS A 589 -35.25 7.52 19.44
N ASN A 590 -35.37 6.90 18.26
CA ASN A 590 -34.24 6.73 17.35
C ASN A 590 -33.66 8.08 16.91
N LYS A 591 -34.51 9.06 16.59
CA LYS A 591 -34.07 10.41 16.22
C LYS A 591 -33.39 11.14 17.38
N VAL A 592 -33.84 10.95 18.60
CA VAL A 592 -33.20 11.52 19.80
C VAL A 592 -31.79 10.95 19.96
N GLU A 593 -31.62 9.64 19.87
CA GLU A 593 -30.31 9.00 20.00
C GLU A 593 -29.38 9.37 18.83
N GLU A 594 -29.87 9.48 17.60
CA GLU A 594 -29.10 9.95 16.45
C GLU A 594 -28.50 11.35 16.67
N ILE A 595 -29.32 12.29 17.19
CA ILE A 595 -28.87 13.65 17.48
C ILE A 595 -27.86 13.66 18.62
N ILE A 596 -28.07 12.87 19.68
CA ILE A 596 -27.12 12.74 20.79
C ILE A 596 -25.79 12.19 20.30
N GLU A 597 -25.80 11.16 19.46
CA GLU A 597 -24.57 10.61 18.88
C GLU A 597 -23.85 11.66 18.02
N GLY A 598 -24.58 12.42 17.20
CA GLY A 598 -24.03 13.54 16.45
C GLY A 598 -23.36 14.58 17.35
N ILE A 599 -23.96 14.90 18.49
CA ILE A 599 -23.38 15.83 19.48
C ILE A 599 -22.12 15.24 20.11
N LYS A 600 -22.14 13.98 20.51
CA LYS A 600 -20.96 13.28 21.07
C LYS A 600 -19.78 13.29 20.10
N ILE A 601 -20.02 13.00 18.82
CA ILE A 601 -19.00 13.06 17.77
C ILE A 601 -18.42 14.47 17.68
N GLU A 602 -19.28 15.50 17.58
CA GLU A 602 -18.84 16.91 17.50
C GLU A 602 -18.01 17.31 18.72
N LEU A 603 -18.40 16.89 19.92
CA LEU A 603 -17.65 17.14 21.16
C LEU A 603 -16.28 16.47 21.18
N SER A 604 -16.13 15.31 20.54
CA SER A 604 -14.87 14.57 20.48
C SER A 604 -13.85 15.18 19.52
N GLU A 605 -14.28 16.04 18.59
CA GLU A 605 -13.44 16.65 17.55
C GLU A 605 -12.83 18.02 17.96
N TYR A 606 -12.73 18.29 19.25
CA TYR A 606 -12.12 19.55 19.72
C TYR A 606 -10.67 19.70 19.26
N LYS A 607 -10.27 20.94 18.98
CA LYS A 607 -8.89 21.28 18.65
C LYS A 607 -8.04 21.36 19.92
N GLU A 608 -6.74 21.17 19.75
CA GLU A 608 -5.81 21.15 20.89
C GLU A 608 -5.79 22.44 21.72
N ASP A 609 -6.06 23.59 21.12
CA ASP A 609 -6.11 24.91 21.76
C ASP A 609 -7.45 25.21 22.46
N GLU A 610 -8.53 24.51 22.10
CA GLU A 610 -9.87 24.74 22.66
C GLU A 610 -10.04 24.17 24.08
N ILE A 611 -9.43 23.02 24.38
CA ILE A 611 -9.53 22.31 25.67
C ILE A 611 -8.17 22.26 26.35
N ASN A 612 -8.10 22.75 27.58
CA ASN A 612 -6.88 22.78 28.38
C ASN A 612 -7.18 22.58 29.88
N GLU A 613 -6.14 22.44 30.72
CA GLU A 613 -6.29 22.18 32.15
C GLU A 613 -7.05 23.28 32.91
N ASN A 614 -6.99 24.54 32.44
CA ASN A 614 -7.65 25.66 33.10
C ASN A 614 -9.16 25.66 32.83
N ASN A 615 -9.60 25.33 31.61
CA ASN A 615 -11.01 25.35 31.25
C ASN A 615 -11.73 24.00 31.46
N SER A 616 -11.02 22.89 31.40
CA SER A 616 -11.57 21.54 31.57
C SER A 616 -10.81 20.73 32.65
N PRO A 617 -10.68 21.23 33.88
CA PRO A 617 -9.89 20.59 34.92
C PRO A 617 -10.34 19.16 35.25
N LYS A 618 -11.64 18.85 35.12
CA LYS A 618 -12.20 17.51 35.33
C LYS A 618 -11.59 16.48 34.39
N LEU A 619 -11.42 16.84 33.11
CA LEU A 619 -10.83 15.98 32.08
C LEU A 619 -9.34 15.70 32.38
N PHE A 620 -8.59 16.73 32.74
CA PHE A 620 -7.17 16.58 33.03
C PHE A 620 -6.92 15.83 34.33
N LYS A 621 -7.80 15.96 35.34
CA LYS A 621 -7.77 15.11 36.54
C LYS A 621 -8.07 13.65 36.20
N LEU A 622 -9.05 13.39 35.32
CA LEU A 622 -9.33 12.04 34.84
C LEU A 622 -8.09 11.45 34.15
N ALA A 623 -7.45 12.20 33.26
CA ALA A 623 -6.24 11.75 32.56
C ALA A 623 -5.08 11.42 33.55
N LYS A 624 -4.86 12.28 34.54
CA LYS A 624 -3.86 12.02 35.60
C LYS A 624 -4.21 10.80 36.42
N GLY A 625 -5.49 10.65 36.83
CA GLY A 625 -5.96 9.46 37.56
C GLY A 625 -5.79 8.15 36.77
N ILE A 626 -5.95 8.21 35.45
CA ILE A 626 -5.69 7.07 34.56
C ILE A 626 -4.20 6.70 34.59
N LEU A 627 -3.30 7.69 34.45
CA LEU A 627 -1.85 7.44 34.47
C LEU A 627 -1.40 6.87 35.80
N GLU A 628 -1.87 7.44 36.92
CA GLU A 628 -1.59 6.95 38.28
C GLU A 628 -2.08 5.51 38.46
N ALA A 629 -3.32 5.19 38.04
CA ALA A 629 -3.87 3.83 38.16
C ALA A 629 -3.14 2.81 37.29
N LEU A 630 -2.48 3.25 36.20
CA LEU A 630 -1.61 2.43 35.37
C LEU A 630 -0.16 2.38 35.86
N GLY A 631 0.21 3.15 36.90
CA GLY A 631 1.57 3.22 37.43
C GLY A 631 2.54 4.01 36.55
N ILE A 632 2.03 4.96 35.75
CA ILE A 632 2.82 5.85 34.89
C ILE A 632 3.01 7.17 35.66
N SER A 633 4.25 7.51 35.96
CA SER A 633 4.63 8.74 36.67
C SER A 633 5.07 9.86 35.74
#